data_e51525fa163da238ffdaf34e889d40e9
#
_entry.id   e51525fa163da238ffdaf34e889d40e9
#
_cell.length_a   1.000
_cell.length_b   1.000
_cell.length_c   1.000
_cell.angle_alpha   90.00
_cell.angle_beta   90.00
_cell.angle_gamma   90.00
#
_symmetry.space_group_name_H-M   'P 1'
#
loop_
_entity.id
_entity.type
_entity.pdbx_description
1 polymer ?
#
loop_
_entity_poly.entity_id
_entity_poly.type
_entity_poly.pdbx_seq_one_letter_code
_entity_poly.pdbx_strand_id
1 'polypeptide(L)'
;KAGERIKTDRRDALKLASLARAGELTSVTIPDERDEAIRDLTRARVDAVRARLKARQQLQALLLRHGRRYTGKTAWTAAHERQLASISFSHAAQSIAFTEYRQAVSECDTRVRRLSEALAHEVESWRMQPVVGAVMTLRGLDLVAATTVVAELGDLKRFARPRELMGYLGLVPSEHTTGAKRRLGAITKTGNGHVRRVLVEAAWNYRFPARVSRALQVRQEHQPKAIREIAWRAQLRLGHRYRRLKARGLPHNKVCVAIARELAGFIWDIGRHVGPNA
;
A
#
# COMPACT_ATOMS: atom_id res chain seq x y z
N LYS A 1 23.88 21.53 3.30
CA LYS A 1 25.25 21.64 2.73
C LYS A 1 26.11 20.55 3.34
N ALA A 2 27.06 20.01 2.58
CA ALA A 2 28.05 19.08 3.13
C ALA A 2 28.82 19.79 4.25
N GLY A 3 28.87 19.18 5.46
CA GLY A 3 29.56 19.77 6.63
C GLY A 3 28.65 20.35 7.71
N GLU A 4 27.38 20.55 7.48
CA GLU A 4 26.43 21.08 8.46
C GLU A 4 25.91 19.96 9.40
N ARG A 5 26.65 19.67 10.47
CA ARG A 5 26.30 18.65 11.46
C ARG A 5 25.50 19.19 12.67
N ILE A 6 25.34 20.51 12.78
CA ILE A 6 24.67 21.14 13.93
C ILE A 6 23.24 21.49 13.50
N LYS A 7 22.26 20.78 14.06
CA LYS A 7 20.82 21.05 13.91
C LYS A 7 20.31 21.74 15.18
N THR A 8 19.72 22.93 15.02
CA THR A 8 19.04 23.66 16.10
C THR A 8 17.77 24.28 15.54
N ASP A 9 16.74 24.41 16.37
CA ASP A 9 15.46 25.02 15.99
C ASP A 9 15.63 26.42 15.43
N ARG A 10 16.54 27.23 16.00
CA ARG A 10 16.87 28.56 15.50
C ARG A 10 17.41 28.55 14.07
N ARG A 11 18.28 27.59 13.72
CA ARG A 11 18.81 27.45 12.35
C ARG A 11 17.73 26.97 11.38
N ASP A 12 16.91 26.05 11.82
CA ASP A 12 15.81 25.53 11.02
C ASP A 12 14.78 26.66 10.75
N ALA A 13 14.43 27.46 11.76
CA ALA A 13 13.55 28.62 11.61
C ALA A 13 14.12 29.68 10.65
N LEU A 14 15.40 30.03 10.79
CA LEU A 14 16.07 30.98 9.88
C LEU A 14 16.11 30.47 8.43
N LYS A 15 16.36 29.17 8.25
CA LYS A 15 16.35 28.52 6.94
C LYS A 15 14.95 28.53 6.31
N LEU A 16 13.91 28.19 7.08
CA LEU A 16 12.52 28.25 6.63
C LEU A 16 12.12 29.67 6.24
N ALA A 17 12.46 30.69 7.05
CA ALA A 17 12.19 32.08 6.75
C ALA A 17 12.90 32.53 5.46
N SER A 18 14.15 32.12 5.26
CA SER A 18 14.92 32.44 4.04
C SER A 18 14.28 31.77 2.81
N LEU A 19 13.87 30.51 2.88
CA LEU A 19 13.21 29.78 1.79
C LEU A 19 11.81 30.37 1.51
N ALA A 20 11.07 30.79 2.54
CA ALA A 20 9.78 31.45 2.40
C ALA A 20 9.92 32.78 1.62
N ARG A 21 10.91 33.60 2.01
CA ARG A 21 11.20 34.87 1.34
C ARG A 21 11.63 34.68 -0.13
N ALA A 22 12.34 33.57 -0.41
CA ALA A 22 12.78 33.24 -1.78
C ALA A 22 11.67 32.60 -2.64
N GLY A 23 10.48 32.33 -2.08
CA GLY A 23 9.40 31.61 -2.79
C GLY A 23 9.72 30.16 -3.10
N GLU A 24 10.70 29.56 -2.42
CA GLU A 24 11.15 28.18 -2.63
C GLU A 24 10.39 27.14 -1.79
N LEU A 25 9.48 27.58 -0.92
CA LEU A 25 8.63 26.68 -0.15
C LEU A 25 7.45 26.19 -0.99
N THR A 26 7.29 24.88 -1.02
CA THR A 26 6.09 24.27 -1.59
C THR A 26 5.03 24.13 -0.51
N SER A 27 3.82 24.66 -0.76
CA SER A 27 2.71 24.52 0.18
C SER A 27 2.33 23.06 0.40
N VAL A 28 2.01 22.71 1.64
CA VAL A 28 1.57 21.36 2.03
C VAL A 28 0.04 21.38 2.16
N THR A 29 -0.62 20.42 1.56
CA THR A 29 -2.05 20.22 1.75
C THR A 29 -2.28 19.61 3.13
N ILE A 30 -2.97 20.33 4.00
CA ILE A 30 -3.40 19.84 5.31
C ILE A 30 -4.75 19.14 5.11
N PRO A 31 -4.89 17.86 5.47
CA PRO A 31 -6.19 17.19 5.44
C PRO A 31 -7.14 17.79 6.47
N ASP A 32 -8.43 17.68 6.25
CA ASP A 32 -9.41 18.00 7.30
C ASP A 32 -9.38 16.92 8.40
N GLU A 33 -10.04 17.21 9.52
CA GLU A 33 -10.05 16.34 10.70
C GLU A 33 -10.59 14.93 10.38
N ARG A 34 -11.61 14.84 9.54
CA ARG A 34 -12.21 13.55 9.17
C ARG A 34 -11.31 12.75 8.22
N ASP A 35 -10.65 13.42 7.29
CA ASP A 35 -9.67 12.79 6.40
C ASP A 35 -8.47 12.25 7.21
N GLU A 36 -8.02 13.01 8.23
CA GLU A 36 -6.97 12.57 9.15
C GLU A 36 -7.42 11.36 9.98
N ALA A 37 -8.65 11.36 10.51
CA ALA A 37 -9.19 10.23 11.27
C ALA A 37 -9.24 8.93 10.46
N ILE A 38 -9.69 8.98 9.19
CA ILE A 38 -9.65 7.82 8.30
C ILE A 38 -8.20 7.36 8.03
N ARG A 39 -7.28 8.31 7.87
CA ARG A 39 -5.85 7.99 7.71
C ARG A 39 -5.30 7.28 8.95
N ASP A 40 -5.62 7.74 10.15
CA ASP A 40 -5.19 7.10 11.39
C ASP A 40 -5.75 5.69 11.52
N LEU A 41 -7.02 5.47 11.15
CA LEU A 41 -7.62 4.15 11.15
C LEU A 41 -6.93 3.19 10.17
N THR A 42 -6.58 3.66 8.95
CA THR A 42 -5.82 2.85 7.99
C THR A 42 -4.43 2.50 8.52
N ARG A 43 -3.75 3.43 9.19
CA ARG A 43 -2.43 3.22 9.81
C ARG A 43 -2.50 2.24 10.98
N ALA A 44 -3.48 2.41 11.89
CA ALA A 44 -3.72 1.48 12.99
C ALA A 44 -3.94 0.05 12.48
N ARG A 45 -4.67 -0.11 11.36
CA ARG A 45 -4.85 -1.41 10.72
C ARG A 45 -3.55 -1.97 10.15
N VAL A 46 -2.70 -1.14 9.53
CA VAL A 46 -1.38 -1.56 9.03
C VAL A 46 -0.51 -2.06 10.17
N ASP A 47 -0.52 -1.38 11.31
CA ASP A 47 0.25 -1.78 12.49
C ASP A 47 -0.28 -3.08 13.10
N ALA A 48 -1.61 -3.28 13.11
CA ALA A 48 -2.21 -4.56 13.51
C ALA A 48 -1.78 -5.72 12.58
N VAL A 49 -1.68 -5.48 11.26
CA VAL A 49 -1.16 -6.49 10.30
C VAL A 49 0.31 -6.80 10.56
N ARG A 50 1.12 -5.81 10.90
CA ARG A 50 2.53 -6.01 11.29
C ARG A 50 2.66 -6.81 12.59
N ALA A 51 1.86 -6.47 13.59
CA ALA A 51 1.82 -7.21 14.86
C ALA A 51 1.43 -8.69 14.63
N ARG A 52 0.41 -8.93 13.80
CA ARG A 52 0.01 -10.28 13.39
C ARG A 52 1.15 -11.06 12.73
N LEU A 53 1.88 -10.43 11.81
CA LEU A 53 3.02 -11.06 11.14
C LEU A 53 4.09 -11.44 12.17
N LYS A 54 4.40 -10.55 13.11
CA LYS A 54 5.35 -10.81 14.19
C LYS A 54 4.92 -11.97 15.09
N ALA A 55 3.65 -12.00 15.52
CA ALA A 55 3.11 -13.10 16.33
C ALA A 55 3.19 -14.45 15.59
N ARG A 56 2.84 -14.47 14.30
CA ARG A 56 2.96 -15.68 13.46
C ARG A 56 4.41 -16.15 13.31
N GLN A 57 5.36 -15.25 13.15
CA GLN A 57 6.78 -15.56 13.08
C GLN A 57 7.30 -16.14 14.40
N GLN A 58 6.87 -15.58 15.54
CA GLN A 58 7.24 -16.07 16.87
C GLN A 58 6.74 -17.50 17.11
N LEU A 59 5.46 -17.78 16.78
CA LEU A 59 4.92 -19.13 16.89
C LEU A 59 5.66 -20.11 15.97
N GLN A 60 5.92 -19.72 14.72
CA GLN A 60 6.69 -20.56 13.78
C GLN A 60 8.12 -20.82 14.28
N ALA A 61 8.78 -19.84 14.88
CA ALA A 61 10.12 -20.00 15.43
C ALA A 61 10.13 -20.97 16.63
N LEU A 62 9.11 -20.92 17.52
CA LEU A 62 8.95 -21.91 18.57
C LEU A 62 8.81 -23.31 18.00
N LEU A 63 7.87 -23.52 17.08
CA LEU A 63 7.60 -24.80 16.46
C LEU A 63 8.83 -25.37 15.74
N LEU A 64 9.57 -24.54 15.01
CA LEU A 64 10.78 -24.94 14.29
C LEU A 64 11.87 -25.44 15.25
N ARG A 65 12.08 -24.77 16.40
CA ARG A 65 13.03 -25.22 17.44
C ARG A 65 12.70 -26.61 18.00
N HIS A 66 11.43 -26.98 17.97
CA HIS A 66 10.96 -28.30 18.44
C HIS A 66 10.74 -29.30 17.30
N GLY A 67 11.31 -29.03 16.11
CA GLY A 67 11.19 -29.93 14.97
C GLY A 67 9.76 -30.06 14.40
N ARG A 68 8.84 -29.18 14.79
CA ARG A 68 7.44 -29.19 14.36
C ARG A 68 7.30 -28.28 13.15
N ARG A 69 7.11 -28.86 11.97
CA ARG A 69 6.96 -28.13 10.72
C ARG A 69 5.63 -28.44 10.04
N TYR A 70 4.94 -27.43 9.55
CA TYR A 70 3.80 -27.61 8.68
C TYR A 70 4.25 -28.01 7.27
N THR A 71 3.75 -29.13 6.77
CA THR A 71 4.10 -29.70 5.45
C THR A 71 3.08 -29.37 4.37
N GLY A 72 1.95 -28.75 4.73
CA GLY A 72 0.91 -28.35 3.77
C GLY A 72 1.32 -27.17 2.89
N LYS A 73 0.58 -26.96 1.80
CA LYS A 73 0.87 -25.93 0.79
C LYS A 73 0.81 -24.49 1.34
N THR A 74 -0.16 -24.20 2.22
CA THR A 74 -0.41 -22.83 2.69
C THR A 74 -0.65 -22.84 4.20
N ALA A 75 0.19 -22.13 4.94
CA ALA A 75 0.01 -21.93 6.38
C ALA A 75 -1.18 -20.99 6.68
N TRP A 76 -1.67 -21.03 7.92
CA TRP A 76 -2.77 -20.18 8.44
C TRP A 76 -4.12 -20.45 7.76
N THR A 77 -4.32 -21.66 7.32
CA THR A 77 -5.60 -22.22 6.84
C THR A 77 -6.23 -23.08 7.91
N ALA A 78 -7.52 -23.45 7.76
CA ALA A 78 -8.19 -24.37 8.66
C ALA A 78 -7.44 -25.72 8.84
N ALA A 79 -6.76 -26.18 7.78
CA ALA A 79 -5.91 -27.38 7.88
C ALA A 79 -4.68 -27.17 8.77
N HIS A 80 -4.02 -26.01 8.67
CA HIS A 80 -2.92 -25.65 9.55
C HIS A 80 -3.38 -25.49 11.01
N GLU A 81 -4.54 -24.85 11.22
CA GLU A 81 -5.12 -24.69 12.55
C GLU A 81 -5.45 -26.04 13.21
N ARG A 82 -5.99 -27.00 12.46
CA ARG A 82 -6.20 -28.38 12.97
C ARG A 82 -4.89 -29.04 13.36
N GLN A 83 -3.84 -28.88 12.56
CA GLN A 83 -2.51 -29.41 12.92
C GLN A 83 -1.95 -28.71 14.18
N LEU A 84 -2.07 -27.39 14.29
CA LEU A 84 -1.65 -26.67 15.49
C LEU A 84 -2.42 -27.17 16.73
N ALA A 85 -3.71 -27.49 16.60
CA ALA A 85 -4.51 -28.01 17.70
C ALA A 85 -4.09 -29.43 18.15
N SER A 86 -3.47 -30.23 17.28
CA SER A 86 -2.99 -31.57 17.60
C SER A 86 -1.58 -31.61 18.21
N ILE A 87 -0.89 -30.47 18.28
CA ILE A 87 0.47 -30.40 18.83
C ILE A 87 0.41 -30.46 20.35
N SER A 88 1.17 -31.38 20.94
CA SER A 88 1.42 -31.49 22.38
C SER A 88 2.93 -31.41 22.66
N PHE A 89 3.26 -30.97 23.86
CA PHE A 89 4.62 -30.93 24.38
C PHE A 89 4.71 -31.73 25.67
N SER A 90 5.84 -32.38 25.90
CA SER A 90 6.09 -33.18 27.11
C SER A 90 6.28 -32.35 28.37
N HIS A 91 6.74 -31.10 28.22
CA HIS A 91 7.00 -30.20 29.35
C HIS A 91 5.89 -29.14 29.47
N ALA A 92 5.35 -28.96 30.67
CA ALA A 92 4.28 -27.99 30.95
C ALA A 92 4.65 -26.56 30.50
N ALA A 93 5.89 -26.11 30.77
CA ALA A 93 6.36 -24.79 30.37
C ALA A 93 6.33 -24.58 28.83
N GLN A 94 6.62 -25.61 28.04
CA GLN A 94 6.53 -25.56 26.59
C GLN A 94 5.08 -25.48 26.12
N SER A 95 4.19 -26.23 26.74
CA SER A 95 2.75 -26.18 26.47
C SER A 95 2.16 -24.81 26.77
N ILE A 96 2.55 -24.19 27.90
CA ILE A 96 2.15 -22.82 28.25
C ILE A 96 2.65 -21.85 27.19
N ALA A 97 3.94 -21.86 26.86
CA ALA A 97 4.51 -20.94 25.86
C ALA A 97 3.85 -21.11 24.47
N PHE A 98 3.56 -22.34 24.08
CA PHE A 98 2.86 -22.62 22.81
C PHE A 98 1.43 -22.06 22.80
N THR A 99 0.70 -22.24 23.90
CA THR A 99 -0.66 -21.71 24.06
C THR A 99 -0.66 -20.20 23.97
N GLU A 100 0.26 -19.52 24.68
CA GLU A 100 0.41 -18.07 24.65
C GLU A 100 0.71 -17.53 23.24
N TYR A 101 1.63 -18.17 22.49
CA TYR A 101 1.91 -17.75 21.12
C TYR A 101 0.73 -17.97 20.19
N ARG A 102 -0.05 -19.04 20.35
CA ARG A 102 -1.29 -19.26 19.58
C ARG A 102 -2.33 -18.20 19.92
N GLN A 103 -2.51 -17.89 21.19
CA GLN A 103 -3.44 -16.87 21.65
C GLN A 103 -3.07 -15.49 21.06
N ALA A 104 -1.80 -15.11 21.09
CA ALA A 104 -1.32 -13.86 20.51
C ALA A 104 -1.63 -13.76 19.01
N VAL A 105 -1.53 -14.87 18.25
CA VAL A 105 -1.92 -14.89 16.83
C VAL A 105 -3.43 -14.66 16.68
N SER A 106 -4.25 -15.36 17.47
CA SER A 106 -5.73 -15.25 17.44
C SER A 106 -6.21 -13.83 17.77
N GLU A 107 -5.62 -13.22 18.79
CA GLU A 107 -5.92 -11.83 19.17
C GLU A 107 -5.56 -10.84 18.07
N CYS A 108 -4.39 -11.02 17.44
CA CYS A 108 -3.99 -10.20 16.31
C CYS A 108 -4.91 -10.38 15.09
N ASP A 109 -5.35 -11.61 14.78
CA ASP A 109 -6.29 -11.87 13.69
C ASP A 109 -7.65 -11.20 13.97
N THR A 110 -8.15 -11.28 15.21
CA THR A 110 -9.37 -10.60 15.65
C THR A 110 -9.24 -9.07 15.56
N ARG A 111 -8.10 -8.51 15.98
CA ARG A 111 -7.84 -7.08 15.88
C ARG A 111 -7.81 -6.58 14.43
N VAL A 112 -7.16 -7.32 13.52
CA VAL A 112 -7.14 -6.96 12.09
C VAL A 112 -8.54 -7.00 11.48
N ARG A 113 -9.36 -8.00 11.83
CA ARG A 113 -10.74 -8.12 11.37
C ARG A 113 -11.57 -6.92 11.86
N ARG A 114 -11.59 -6.64 13.18
CA ARG A 114 -12.31 -5.52 13.78
C ARG A 114 -11.95 -4.17 13.14
N LEU A 115 -10.66 -3.91 12.93
CA LEU A 115 -10.21 -2.66 12.28
C LEU A 115 -10.60 -2.62 10.79
N SER A 116 -10.68 -3.76 10.12
CA SER A 116 -11.14 -3.81 8.72
C SER A 116 -12.64 -3.55 8.60
N GLU A 117 -13.44 -4.08 9.51
CA GLU A 117 -14.88 -3.85 9.60
C GLU A 117 -15.19 -2.39 9.96
N ALA A 118 -14.50 -1.84 10.97
CA ALA A 118 -14.61 -0.43 11.33
C ALA A 118 -14.24 0.49 10.14
N LEU A 119 -13.16 0.20 9.43
CA LEU A 119 -12.76 0.96 8.25
C LEU A 119 -13.83 0.91 7.15
N ALA A 120 -14.43 -0.24 6.90
CA ALA A 120 -15.49 -0.39 5.92
C ALA A 120 -16.72 0.48 6.28
N HIS A 121 -17.13 0.46 7.55
CA HIS A 121 -18.23 1.26 8.05
C HIS A 121 -17.98 2.78 7.95
N GLU A 122 -16.80 3.24 8.40
CA GLU A 122 -16.45 4.65 8.36
C GLU A 122 -16.34 5.22 6.94
N VAL A 123 -15.91 4.40 5.97
CA VAL A 123 -15.83 4.81 4.57
C VAL A 123 -17.19 5.07 3.95
N GLU A 124 -18.26 4.38 4.38
CA GLU A 124 -19.61 4.55 3.80
C GLU A 124 -20.13 5.99 3.89
N SER A 125 -19.82 6.67 4.99
CA SER A 125 -20.22 8.06 5.24
C SER A 125 -19.13 9.09 4.97
N TRP A 126 -17.96 8.65 4.50
CA TRP A 126 -16.84 9.54 4.22
C TRP A 126 -17.02 10.27 2.88
N ARG A 127 -16.79 11.60 2.88
CA ARG A 127 -16.92 12.42 1.66
C ARG A 127 -16.11 11.90 0.46
N MET A 128 -14.98 11.19 0.71
CA MET A 128 -14.14 10.61 -0.33
C MET A 128 -14.60 9.22 -0.79
N GLN A 129 -15.72 8.70 -0.27
CA GLN A 129 -16.27 7.39 -0.64
C GLN A 129 -16.41 7.20 -2.17
N PRO A 130 -16.90 8.18 -2.96
CA PRO A 130 -17.00 8.01 -4.41
C PRO A 130 -15.63 7.82 -5.07
N VAL A 131 -14.60 8.50 -4.57
CA VAL A 131 -13.22 8.36 -5.06
C VAL A 131 -12.66 6.98 -4.69
N VAL A 132 -12.93 6.51 -3.46
CA VAL A 132 -12.58 5.14 -3.03
C VAL A 132 -13.23 4.10 -3.94
N GLY A 133 -14.55 4.21 -4.17
CA GLY A 133 -15.30 3.32 -5.05
C GLY A 133 -14.75 3.30 -6.48
N ALA A 134 -14.40 4.46 -7.01
CA ALA A 134 -13.80 4.57 -8.34
C ALA A 134 -12.40 3.93 -8.42
N VAL A 135 -11.55 4.13 -7.40
CA VAL A 135 -10.21 3.53 -7.32
C VAL A 135 -10.29 2.01 -7.16
N MET A 136 -11.32 1.48 -6.48
CA MET A 136 -11.56 0.04 -6.34
C MET A 136 -11.85 -0.68 -7.66
N THR A 137 -12.17 0.04 -8.74
CA THR A 137 -12.34 -0.54 -10.09
C THR A 137 -11.03 -1.05 -10.68
N LEU A 138 -9.90 -0.55 -10.18
CA LEU A 138 -8.58 -1.00 -10.60
C LEU A 138 -8.23 -2.36 -9.99
N ARG A 139 -7.68 -3.25 -10.80
CA ARG A 139 -7.26 -4.58 -10.34
C ARG A 139 -6.20 -4.46 -9.24
N GLY A 140 -6.40 -5.21 -8.15
CA GLY A 140 -5.46 -5.26 -7.03
C GLY A 140 -5.67 -4.19 -5.96
N LEU A 141 -6.66 -3.31 -6.13
CA LEU A 141 -7.07 -2.34 -5.14
C LEU A 141 -8.47 -2.72 -4.62
N ASP A 142 -8.52 -3.35 -3.45
CA ASP A 142 -9.75 -3.60 -2.69
C ASP A 142 -10.12 -2.38 -1.83
N LEU A 143 -11.18 -2.47 -1.04
CA LEU A 143 -11.64 -1.37 -0.19
C LEU A 143 -10.52 -0.84 0.71
N VAL A 144 -9.80 -1.71 1.40
CA VAL A 144 -8.72 -1.30 2.31
C VAL A 144 -7.57 -0.62 1.58
N ALA A 145 -7.16 -1.19 0.44
CA ALA A 145 -6.09 -0.63 -0.38
C ALA A 145 -6.49 0.71 -0.99
N ALA A 146 -7.70 0.82 -1.55
CA ALA A 146 -8.22 2.05 -2.13
C ALA A 146 -8.39 3.15 -1.06
N THR A 147 -8.98 2.81 0.10
CA THR A 147 -9.11 3.76 1.22
C THR A 147 -7.75 4.25 1.70
N THR A 148 -6.76 3.34 1.84
CA THR A 148 -5.39 3.74 2.22
C THR A 148 -4.80 4.72 1.20
N VAL A 149 -4.96 4.45 -0.10
CA VAL A 149 -4.47 5.35 -1.16
C VAL A 149 -5.14 6.72 -1.08
N VAL A 150 -6.46 6.76 -0.94
CA VAL A 150 -7.23 8.01 -0.92
C VAL A 150 -6.97 8.80 0.37
N ALA A 151 -6.96 8.15 1.54
CA ALA A 151 -6.70 8.80 2.83
C ALA A 151 -5.28 9.40 2.91
N GLU A 152 -4.30 8.73 2.34
CA GLU A 152 -2.91 9.21 2.35
C GLU A 152 -2.64 10.27 1.29
N LEU A 153 -3.36 10.28 0.17
CA LEU A 153 -3.17 11.25 -0.92
C LEU A 153 -4.07 12.48 -0.79
N GLY A 154 -5.28 12.33 -0.20
CA GLY A 154 -6.29 13.38 -0.22
C GLY A 154 -6.80 13.66 -1.64
N ASP A 155 -7.10 14.93 -1.93
CA ASP A 155 -7.58 15.34 -3.24
C ASP A 155 -6.52 15.12 -4.34
N LEU A 156 -6.83 14.23 -5.27
CA LEU A 156 -5.97 13.92 -6.41
C LEU A 156 -5.88 15.06 -7.43
N LYS A 157 -6.83 16.00 -7.42
CA LYS A 157 -6.83 17.16 -8.33
C LYS A 157 -5.70 18.14 -8.05
N ARG A 158 -5.10 18.09 -6.85
CA ARG A 158 -3.92 18.92 -6.50
C ARG A 158 -2.68 18.60 -7.35
N PHE A 159 -2.64 17.45 -7.99
CA PHE A 159 -1.56 17.11 -8.91
C PHE A 159 -1.97 17.48 -10.34
N ALA A 160 -1.33 18.49 -10.93
CA ALA A 160 -1.65 18.94 -12.27
C ALA A 160 -1.37 17.86 -13.34
N ARG A 161 -0.36 17.02 -13.10
CA ARG A 161 0.07 15.95 -14.03
C ARG A 161 0.35 14.64 -13.30
N PRO A 162 0.13 13.48 -13.95
CA PRO A 162 0.38 12.17 -13.33
C PRO A 162 1.84 11.98 -12.90
N ARG A 163 2.79 12.65 -13.57
CA ARG A 163 4.22 12.60 -13.20
C ARG A 163 4.51 13.23 -11.84
N GLU A 164 3.74 14.23 -11.44
CA GLU A 164 3.86 14.87 -10.11
C GLU A 164 3.45 13.87 -9.02
N LEU A 165 2.33 13.17 -9.19
CA LEU A 165 1.92 12.11 -8.28
C LEU A 165 2.98 10.98 -8.22
N MET A 166 3.52 10.55 -9.36
CA MET A 166 4.59 9.54 -9.40
C MET A 166 5.85 10.00 -8.65
N GLY A 167 6.21 11.29 -8.78
CA GLY A 167 7.30 11.94 -8.04
C GLY A 167 7.01 12.03 -6.55
N TYR A 168 5.82 12.49 -6.17
CA TYR A 168 5.35 12.57 -4.79
C TYR A 168 5.38 11.21 -4.08
N LEU A 169 5.13 10.12 -4.81
CA LEU A 169 5.19 8.75 -4.30
C LEU A 169 6.61 8.16 -4.30
N GLY A 170 7.60 8.89 -4.81
CA GLY A 170 8.97 8.39 -4.94
C GLY A 170 9.10 7.15 -5.82
N LEU A 171 8.21 7.01 -6.81
CA LEU A 171 8.22 5.92 -7.80
C LEU A 171 9.02 6.30 -9.07
N VAL A 172 9.62 7.48 -9.10
CA VAL A 172 10.51 7.91 -10.17
C VAL A 172 11.96 7.48 -9.89
N PRO A 173 12.74 7.12 -10.92
CA PRO A 173 14.13 6.79 -10.71
C PRO A 173 14.91 8.04 -10.27
N SER A 174 15.91 7.84 -9.42
CA SER A 174 16.94 8.87 -9.20
C SER A 174 17.77 9.03 -10.48
N GLU A 175 18.26 10.22 -10.72
CA GLU A 175 19.07 10.52 -11.89
C GLU A 175 20.34 11.24 -11.45
N HIS A 176 21.48 10.74 -11.94
CA HIS A 176 22.82 11.33 -11.76
C HIS A 176 23.46 11.46 -13.14
N THR A 177 22.92 12.41 -13.91
CA THR A 177 23.37 12.67 -15.28
C THR A 177 24.46 13.74 -15.27
N THR A 178 25.57 13.49 -15.94
CA THR A 178 26.63 14.46 -16.14
C THR A 178 27.03 14.46 -17.63
N GLY A 179 26.88 15.61 -18.27
CA GLY A 179 27.09 15.74 -19.72
C GLY A 179 26.14 14.85 -20.53
N ALA A 180 26.63 14.18 -21.56
CA ALA A 180 25.84 13.32 -22.43
C ALA A 180 25.48 11.94 -21.84
N LYS A 181 26.07 11.54 -20.70
CA LYS A 181 25.88 10.22 -20.11
C LYS A 181 24.76 10.20 -19.07
N ARG A 182 23.59 9.71 -19.47
CA ARG A 182 22.45 9.53 -18.58
C ARG A 182 22.61 8.33 -17.65
N ARG A 183 22.59 8.56 -16.32
CA ARG A 183 22.64 7.50 -15.31
C ARG A 183 21.37 7.51 -14.45
N LEU A 184 20.52 6.50 -14.63
CA LEU A 184 19.33 6.29 -13.82
C LEU A 184 19.65 5.27 -12.69
N GLY A 185 19.30 5.65 -11.46
CA GLY A 185 19.42 4.80 -10.28
C GLY A 185 18.11 4.05 -9.93
N ALA A 186 18.02 3.64 -8.68
CA ALA A 186 16.81 3.09 -8.11
C ALA A 186 15.72 4.19 -7.97
N ILE A 187 14.49 3.80 -7.60
CA ILE A 187 13.45 4.78 -7.28
C ILE A 187 13.88 5.64 -6.08
N THR A 188 13.47 6.91 -6.08
CA THR A 188 13.87 7.88 -5.05
C THR A 188 13.40 7.52 -3.65
N LYS A 189 12.27 6.80 -3.53
CA LYS A 189 11.60 6.43 -2.26
C LYS A 189 11.22 7.63 -1.38
N THR A 190 11.24 8.82 -1.92
CA THR A 190 10.75 10.03 -1.25
C THR A 190 9.23 9.98 -1.04
N GLY A 191 8.70 10.82 -0.18
CA GLY A 191 7.26 10.98 0.04
C GLY A 191 6.57 9.76 0.65
N ASN A 192 5.31 9.52 0.27
CA ASN A 192 4.43 8.60 0.98
C ASN A 192 4.76 7.11 0.77
N GLY A 193 5.37 6.49 1.79
CA GLY A 193 5.74 5.08 1.78
C GLY A 193 4.55 4.11 1.90
N HIS A 194 3.44 4.52 2.54
CA HIS A 194 2.24 3.69 2.69
C HIS A 194 1.60 3.44 1.33
N VAL A 195 1.32 4.50 0.58
CA VAL A 195 0.74 4.38 -0.79
C VAL A 195 1.70 3.63 -1.70
N ARG A 196 2.99 3.95 -1.68
CA ARG A 196 3.97 3.25 -2.51
C ARG A 196 3.94 1.74 -2.29
N ARG A 197 3.87 1.27 -1.03
CA ARG A 197 3.76 -0.15 -0.69
C ARG A 197 2.48 -0.76 -1.26
N VAL A 198 1.33 -0.13 -1.03
CA VAL A 198 0.03 -0.59 -1.54
C VAL A 198 0.05 -0.73 -3.06
N LEU A 199 0.60 0.25 -3.78
CA LEU A 199 0.67 0.20 -5.24
C LEU A 199 1.61 -0.90 -5.75
N VAL A 200 2.73 -1.17 -5.07
CA VAL A 200 3.63 -2.26 -5.42
C VAL A 200 2.96 -3.62 -5.19
N GLU A 201 2.22 -3.78 -4.08
CA GLU A 201 1.42 -4.99 -3.80
C GLU A 201 0.31 -5.17 -4.85
N ALA A 202 -0.42 -4.11 -5.19
CA ALA A 202 -1.45 -4.15 -6.24
C ALA A 202 -0.87 -4.51 -7.62
N ALA A 203 0.32 -4.04 -7.92
CA ALA A 203 1.01 -4.27 -9.20
C ALA A 203 1.27 -5.77 -9.50
N TRP A 204 1.40 -6.62 -8.47
CA TRP A 204 1.54 -8.08 -8.64
C TRP A 204 0.38 -8.72 -9.38
N ASN A 205 -0.81 -8.14 -9.31
CA ASN A 205 -2.01 -8.66 -9.96
C ASN A 205 -1.97 -8.53 -11.50
N TYR A 206 -1.13 -7.64 -12.03
CA TYR A 206 -1.00 -7.42 -13.48
C TYR A 206 -0.10 -8.44 -14.18
N ARG A 207 0.45 -9.43 -13.44
CA ARG A 207 1.10 -10.61 -14.03
C ARG A 207 0.10 -11.53 -14.76
N PHE A 208 -1.17 -11.51 -14.34
CA PHE A 208 -2.22 -12.30 -14.94
C PHE A 208 -2.81 -11.62 -16.18
N PRO A 209 -3.37 -12.37 -17.15
CA PRO A 209 -4.08 -11.82 -18.29
C PRO A 209 -5.18 -10.83 -17.89
N ALA A 210 -5.44 -9.84 -18.75
CA ALA A 210 -6.54 -8.90 -18.52
C ALA A 210 -7.87 -9.66 -18.46
N ARG A 211 -8.59 -9.49 -17.36
CA ARG A 211 -9.87 -10.16 -17.11
C ARG A 211 -10.64 -9.41 -16.02
N VAL A 212 -11.93 -9.24 -16.20
CA VAL A 212 -12.85 -8.79 -15.16
C VAL A 212 -13.36 -10.02 -14.41
N SER A 213 -12.87 -10.24 -13.19
CA SER A 213 -13.38 -11.29 -12.30
C SER A 213 -14.74 -10.90 -11.73
N ARG A 214 -15.52 -11.86 -11.21
CA ARG A 214 -16.81 -11.55 -10.56
C ARG A 214 -16.68 -10.50 -9.46
N ALA A 215 -15.66 -10.61 -8.61
CA ALA A 215 -15.40 -9.63 -7.55
C ALA A 215 -15.06 -8.24 -8.09
N LEU A 216 -14.39 -8.14 -9.24
CA LEU A 216 -14.10 -6.86 -9.87
C LEU A 216 -15.34 -6.31 -10.58
N GLN A 217 -16.17 -7.16 -11.18
CA GLN A 217 -17.43 -6.79 -11.79
C GLN A 217 -18.37 -6.11 -10.77
N VAL A 218 -18.56 -6.73 -9.60
CA VAL A 218 -19.36 -6.16 -8.51
C VAL A 218 -18.88 -4.76 -8.13
N ARG A 219 -17.57 -4.55 -8.01
CA ARG A 219 -17.00 -3.22 -7.73
C ARG A 219 -17.19 -2.20 -8.85
N GLN A 220 -17.41 -2.65 -10.06
CA GLN A 220 -17.62 -1.80 -11.26
C GLN A 220 -19.09 -1.55 -11.60
N GLU A 221 -20.03 -2.31 -11.01
CA GLU A 221 -21.45 -2.27 -11.38
C GLU A 221 -22.06 -0.87 -11.36
N HIS A 222 -21.79 -0.10 -10.31
CA HIS A 222 -22.35 1.25 -10.11
C HIS A 222 -21.40 2.37 -10.52
N GLN A 223 -20.29 2.04 -11.18
CA GLN A 223 -19.32 3.06 -11.57
C GLN A 223 -19.60 3.62 -12.98
N PRO A 224 -19.37 4.92 -13.21
CA PRO A 224 -19.51 5.55 -14.49
C PRO A 224 -18.75 4.81 -15.61
N LYS A 225 -19.27 4.84 -16.83
CA LYS A 225 -18.64 4.19 -17.99
C LYS A 225 -17.18 4.64 -18.16
N ALA A 226 -16.90 5.93 -18.03
CA ALA A 226 -15.55 6.48 -18.16
C ALA A 226 -14.57 5.84 -17.17
N ILE A 227 -14.98 5.63 -15.90
CA ILE A 227 -14.15 4.98 -14.86
C ILE A 227 -13.89 3.52 -15.21
N ARG A 228 -14.90 2.78 -15.65
CA ARG A 228 -14.74 1.39 -16.08
C ARG A 228 -13.81 1.26 -17.29
N GLU A 229 -13.87 2.20 -18.24
CA GLU A 229 -12.96 2.25 -19.38
C GLU A 229 -11.52 2.54 -18.98
N ILE A 230 -11.28 3.47 -18.02
CA ILE A 230 -9.96 3.72 -17.45
C ILE A 230 -9.42 2.44 -16.80
N ALA A 231 -10.25 1.76 -16.00
CA ALA A 231 -9.85 0.52 -15.31
C ALA A 231 -9.51 -0.61 -16.31
N TRP A 232 -10.25 -0.72 -17.41
CA TRP A 232 -9.97 -1.69 -18.48
C TRP A 232 -8.68 -1.35 -19.23
N ARG A 233 -8.50 -0.10 -19.63
CA ARG A 233 -7.24 0.38 -20.25
C ARG A 233 -6.03 0.11 -19.34
N ALA A 234 -6.20 0.30 -18.02
CA ALA A 234 -5.16 -0.03 -17.05
C ALA A 234 -4.78 -1.51 -17.10
N GLN A 235 -5.76 -2.43 -17.10
CA GLN A 235 -5.48 -3.86 -17.19
C GLN A 235 -4.74 -4.25 -18.48
N LEU A 236 -5.17 -3.74 -19.61
CA LEU A 236 -4.55 -4.03 -20.91
C LEU A 236 -3.09 -3.51 -20.93
N ARG A 237 -2.91 -2.22 -20.62
CA ARG A 237 -1.61 -1.57 -20.68
C ARG A 237 -0.62 -2.15 -19.66
N LEU A 238 -1.03 -2.28 -18.40
CA LEU A 238 -0.14 -2.73 -17.33
C LEU A 238 0.19 -4.21 -17.46
N GLY A 239 -0.78 -5.04 -17.88
CA GLY A 239 -0.54 -6.45 -18.17
C GLY A 239 0.40 -6.66 -19.36
N HIS A 240 0.24 -5.91 -20.45
CA HIS A 240 1.16 -5.93 -21.58
C HIS A 240 2.57 -5.52 -21.15
N ARG A 241 2.69 -4.40 -20.40
CA ARG A 241 3.98 -3.91 -19.92
C ARG A 241 4.63 -4.89 -18.95
N TYR A 242 3.88 -5.53 -18.05
CA TYR A 242 4.40 -6.55 -17.15
C TYR A 242 5.07 -7.68 -17.93
N ARG A 243 4.36 -8.27 -18.91
CA ARG A 243 4.88 -9.35 -19.75
C ARG A 243 6.14 -8.92 -20.52
N ARG A 244 6.11 -7.72 -21.14
CA ARG A 244 7.26 -7.18 -21.88
C ARG A 244 8.49 -7.01 -21.00
N LEU A 245 8.36 -6.49 -19.79
CA LEU A 245 9.47 -6.32 -18.85
C LEU A 245 10.01 -7.66 -18.34
N LYS A 246 9.12 -8.64 -18.11
CA LYS A 246 9.51 -10.00 -17.74
C LYS A 246 10.25 -10.71 -18.87
N ALA A 247 9.79 -10.61 -20.10
CA ALA A 247 10.46 -11.17 -21.28
C ALA A 247 11.88 -10.60 -21.49
N ARG A 248 12.11 -9.36 -21.01
CA ARG A 248 13.45 -8.72 -21.01
C ARG A 248 14.33 -9.17 -19.82
N GLY A 249 13.92 -10.16 -19.04
CA GLY A 249 14.71 -10.72 -17.93
C GLY A 249 14.69 -9.89 -16.64
N LEU A 250 13.86 -8.84 -16.52
CA LEU A 250 13.85 -8.03 -15.30
C LEU A 250 13.33 -8.85 -14.10
N PRO A 251 13.96 -8.70 -12.91
CA PRO A 251 13.47 -9.28 -11.66
C PRO A 251 12.05 -8.82 -11.34
N HIS A 252 11.23 -9.70 -10.75
CA HIS A 252 9.82 -9.42 -10.45
C HIS A 252 9.60 -8.13 -9.66
N ASN A 253 10.39 -7.88 -8.62
CA ASN A 253 10.27 -6.68 -7.80
C ASN A 253 10.48 -5.38 -8.61
N LYS A 254 11.45 -5.36 -9.53
CA LYS A 254 11.67 -4.22 -10.44
C LYS A 254 10.50 -4.03 -11.40
N VAL A 255 9.94 -5.14 -11.91
CA VAL A 255 8.74 -5.09 -12.77
C VAL A 255 7.57 -4.52 -11.99
N CYS A 256 7.27 -5.01 -10.78
CA CYS A 256 6.18 -4.52 -9.96
C CYS A 256 6.30 -3.02 -9.65
N VAL A 257 7.50 -2.53 -9.35
CA VAL A 257 7.73 -1.09 -9.14
C VAL A 257 7.45 -0.27 -10.41
N ALA A 258 7.84 -0.77 -11.58
CA ALA A 258 7.56 -0.11 -12.85
C ALA A 258 6.05 -0.07 -13.16
N ILE A 259 5.32 -1.14 -12.84
CA ILE A 259 3.86 -1.21 -12.96
C ILE A 259 3.18 -0.30 -11.94
N ALA A 260 3.62 -0.29 -10.68
CA ALA A 260 3.10 0.58 -9.62
C ALA A 260 3.19 2.06 -10.00
N ARG A 261 4.29 2.46 -10.63
CA ARG A 261 4.46 3.82 -11.16
C ARG A 261 3.39 4.17 -12.19
N GLU A 262 3.12 3.29 -13.16
CA GLU A 262 2.08 3.54 -14.16
C GLU A 262 0.67 3.43 -13.57
N LEU A 263 0.46 2.55 -12.59
CA LEU A 263 -0.81 2.42 -11.85
C LEU A 263 -1.17 3.74 -11.14
N ALA A 264 -0.18 4.44 -10.57
CA ALA A 264 -0.38 5.78 -10.00
C ALA A 264 -0.93 6.76 -11.05
N GLY A 265 -0.52 6.65 -12.31
CA GLY A 265 -1.06 7.47 -13.40
C GLY A 265 -2.54 7.18 -13.68
N PHE A 266 -2.99 5.93 -13.59
CA PHE A 266 -4.40 5.57 -13.73
C PHE A 266 -5.25 6.01 -12.53
N ILE A 267 -4.69 5.98 -11.32
CA ILE A 267 -5.35 6.54 -10.13
C ILE A 267 -5.54 8.05 -10.28
N TRP A 268 -4.52 8.74 -10.77
CA TRP A 268 -4.61 10.16 -11.08
C TRP A 268 -5.70 10.44 -12.12
N ASP A 269 -5.78 9.65 -13.19
CA ASP A 269 -6.80 9.78 -14.25
C ASP A 269 -8.21 9.60 -13.66
N ILE A 270 -8.43 8.60 -12.81
CA ILE A 270 -9.68 8.42 -12.06
C ILE A 270 -10.02 9.65 -11.22
N GLY A 271 -9.07 10.19 -10.46
CA GLY A 271 -9.27 11.36 -9.60
C GLY A 271 -9.62 12.64 -10.36
N ARG A 272 -9.38 12.70 -11.67
CA ARG A 272 -9.84 13.81 -12.54
C ARG A 272 -11.33 13.73 -12.88
N HIS A 273 -11.90 12.52 -12.85
CA HIS A 273 -13.28 12.25 -13.25
C HIS A 273 -14.23 12.15 -12.05
N VAL A 274 -13.71 11.86 -10.86
CA VAL A 274 -14.50 11.71 -9.64
C VAL A 274 -13.89 12.57 -8.53
N GLY A 275 -14.73 13.36 -7.88
CA GLY A 275 -14.37 14.16 -6.72
C GLY A 275 -15.03 13.66 -5.43
N PRO A 276 -14.72 14.29 -4.29
CA PRO A 276 -15.45 14.06 -3.05
C PRO A 276 -16.91 14.49 -3.19
N ASN A 277 -17.78 13.94 -2.34
CA ASN A 277 -19.12 14.49 -2.14
C ASN A 277 -19.02 15.89 -1.52
N ALA A 278 -19.97 16.75 -1.86
CA ALA A 278 -20.09 18.09 -1.28
C ALA A 278 -20.38 18.02 0.22
#